data_1bc180110264cd4619d1eea88a6d97e9
#
_entry.id   1bc180110264cd4619d1eea88a6d97e9
#
_cell.length_a   1.000
_cell.length_b   1.000
_cell.length_c   1.000
_cell.angle_alpha   90.00
_cell.angle_beta   90.00
_cell.angle_gamma   90.00
#
_symmetry.space_group_name_H-M   'P 1'
#
loop_
_entity.id
_entity.type
_entity.pdbx_description
1 polymer ?
#
loop_
_entity_poly.entity_id
_entity_poly.type
_entity_poly.pdbx_seq_one_letter_code
_entity_poly.pdbx_strand_id
1 'polypeptide(L)'
;MSERIPPLAALRAFAAVARHGSFARAAAELHVSTSAVSHQVRGLEDALGATLLTRARNGAGRTTVTAEGAALQRAVEQAFARLGAACEAVRDRRRRPVLTISASGSISSLWLAPRLAAFAALHPSMQCQMRSIEDEEPDMLREGLDLAVLRVRRGTMRDGDRLLFSETVFPVCSPSLLLAGNPEELPRHTLLQEDHVASPEKDWSTWLDLLGCGADAKVTIVRFYTFSAALAAAIAGAGIALGRQPLIDPELAAGRLVRLFPDRTLAGSSDFVIRRRPGMERDRHVGQLAEYLLGSASGRGAAAAKLPVGSHRPAADD
;
A
#
# COMPACT_ATOMS: atom_id res chain seq x y z
N MET A 1 15.18 17.35 31.14
CA MET A 1 16.23 18.01 30.31
C MET A 1 15.53 18.52 29.06
N SER A 2 15.43 19.86 28.92
CA SER A 2 14.82 20.45 27.72
C SER A 2 15.78 20.22 26.55
N GLU A 3 15.44 19.36 25.60
CA GLU A 3 16.16 19.21 24.34
C GLU A 3 16.16 20.56 23.63
N ARG A 4 17.31 21.22 23.60
CA ARG A 4 17.48 22.48 22.86
C ARG A 4 17.52 22.18 21.37
N ILE A 5 16.36 22.15 20.75
CA ILE A 5 16.25 22.10 19.29
C ILE A 5 16.79 23.45 18.77
N PRO A 6 17.73 23.45 17.80
CA PRO A 6 18.20 24.66 17.16
C PRO A 6 17.06 25.45 16.49
N PRO A 7 17.20 26.76 16.23
CA PRO A 7 16.18 27.56 15.61
C PRO A 7 15.70 26.95 14.28
N LEU A 8 14.39 26.82 14.10
CA LEU A 8 13.80 26.22 12.88
C LEU A 8 14.25 26.92 11.59
N ALA A 9 14.51 28.23 11.65
CA ALA A 9 15.03 28.98 10.52
C ALA A 9 16.42 28.50 10.11
N ALA A 10 17.29 28.19 11.08
CA ALA A 10 18.64 27.66 10.81
C ALA A 10 18.59 26.24 10.23
N LEU A 11 17.73 25.38 10.76
CA LEU A 11 17.49 24.03 10.21
C LEU A 11 16.94 24.11 8.78
N ARG A 12 16.02 25.05 8.50
CA ARG A 12 15.45 25.25 7.17
C ARG A 12 16.49 25.75 6.17
N ALA A 13 17.35 26.73 6.58
CA ALA A 13 18.44 27.22 5.77
C ALA A 13 19.45 26.12 5.41
N PHE A 14 19.84 25.30 6.40
CA PHE A 14 20.72 24.15 6.18
C PHE A 14 20.12 23.14 5.18
N ALA A 15 18.87 22.73 5.38
CA ALA A 15 18.20 21.76 4.49
C ALA A 15 18.10 22.29 3.06
N ALA A 16 17.82 23.58 2.85
CA ALA A 16 17.80 24.20 1.53
C ALA A 16 19.19 24.20 0.87
N VAL A 17 20.26 24.57 1.61
CA VAL A 17 21.65 24.54 1.07
C VAL A 17 22.05 23.09 0.75
N ALA A 18 21.74 22.13 1.60
CA ALA A 18 22.04 20.72 1.40
C ALA A 18 21.39 20.17 0.11
N ARG A 19 20.12 20.52 -0.13
CA ARG A 19 19.36 20.13 -1.31
C ARG A 19 19.90 20.74 -2.60
N HIS A 20 20.16 22.05 -2.59
CA HIS A 20 20.61 22.78 -3.80
C HIS A 20 22.11 22.67 -4.05
N GLY A 21 22.90 22.33 -3.06
CA GLY A 21 24.38 22.43 -3.11
C GLY A 21 24.88 23.87 -3.33
N SER A 22 24.05 24.88 -2.98
CA SER A 22 24.35 26.31 -3.28
C SER A 22 23.64 27.22 -2.29
N PHE A 23 24.40 28.08 -1.64
CA PHE A 23 23.88 29.11 -0.75
C PHE A 23 23.01 30.15 -1.49
N ALA A 24 23.36 30.49 -2.73
CA ALA A 24 22.59 31.44 -3.53
C ALA A 24 21.23 30.88 -3.95
N ARG A 25 21.18 29.62 -4.36
CA ARG A 25 19.90 28.96 -4.70
C ARG A 25 19.01 28.76 -3.46
N ALA A 26 19.60 28.40 -2.33
CA ALA A 26 18.88 28.30 -1.07
C ALA A 26 18.31 29.65 -0.63
N ALA A 27 19.07 30.73 -0.77
CA ALA A 27 18.62 32.07 -0.47
C ALA A 27 17.45 32.51 -1.36
N ALA A 28 17.50 32.19 -2.65
CA ALA A 28 16.42 32.47 -3.59
C ALA A 28 15.13 31.67 -3.21
N GLU A 29 15.25 30.40 -2.89
CA GLU A 29 14.11 29.58 -2.42
C GLU A 29 13.48 30.14 -1.14
N LEU A 30 14.31 30.57 -0.20
CA LEU A 30 13.86 31.05 1.11
C LEU A 30 13.47 32.54 1.13
N HIS A 31 13.63 33.24 0.02
CA HIS A 31 13.37 34.69 -0.11
C HIS A 31 14.15 35.54 0.89
N VAL A 32 15.44 35.22 1.11
CA VAL A 32 16.35 35.92 2.01
C VAL A 32 17.70 36.19 1.31
N SER A 33 18.58 36.95 1.94
CA SER A 33 19.93 37.18 1.40
C SER A 33 20.84 35.95 1.61
N THR A 34 21.81 35.78 0.72
CA THR A 34 22.85 34.73 0.84
C THR A 34 23.64 34.84 2.15
N SER A 35 23.88 36.08 2.62
CA SER A 35 24.53 36.33 3.90
C SER A 35 23.70 35.83 5.09
N ALA A 36 22.37 36.02 5.06
CA ALA A 36 21.48 35.53 6.08
C ALA A 36 21.49 33.99 6.15
N VAL A 37 21.39 33.31 5.00
CA VAL A 37 21.51 31.84 4.93
C VAL A 37 22.86 31.38 5.48
N SER A 38 23.95 32.03 5.09
CA SER A 38 25.32 31.70 5.57
C SER A 38 25.45 31.87 7.08
N HIS A 39 24.85 32.94 7.64
CA HIS A 39 24.84 33.17 9.07
C HIS A 39 24.03 32.12 9.84
N GLN A 40 22.84 31.77 9.34
CA GLN A 40 22.00 30.75 9.94
C GLN A 40 22.67 29.37 9.94
N VAL A 41 23.32 28.99 8.84
CA VAL A 41 24.02 27.69 8.75
C VAL A 41 25.22 27.67 9.71
N ARG A 42 26.03 28.72 9.78
CA ARG A 42 27.14 28.77 10.75
C ARG A 42 26.66 28.69 12.18
N GLY A 43 25.64 29.47 12.54
CA GLY A 43 25.06 29.39 13.89
C GLY A 43 24.53 28.02 14.25
N LEU A 44 24.04 27.27 13.26
CA LEU A 44 23.64 25.87 13.44
C LEU A 44 24.83 24.93 13.70
N GLU A 45 25.90 25.08 12.87
CA GLU A 45 27.15 24.31 13.02
C GLU A 45 27.80 24.60 14.35
N ASP A 46 27.87 25.88 14.77
CA ASP A 46 28.38 26.30 16.07
C ASP A 46 27.55 25.69 17.24
N ALA A 47 26.24 25.76 17.15
CA ALA A 47 25.34 25.24 18.19
C ALA A 47 25.43 23.70 18.34
N LEU A 48 25.72 22.99 17.25
CA LEU A 48 25.85 21.51 17.24
C LEU A 48 27.30 21.06 17.44
N GLY A 49 28.28 21.97 17.36
CA GLY A 49 29.69 21.63 17.44
C GLY A 49 30.19 20.73 16.30
N ALA A 50 29.51 20.79 15.13
CA ALA A 50 29.79 19.91 14.01
C ALA A 50 29.70 20.66 12.67
N THR A 51 30.62 20.34 11.74
CA THR A 51 30.56 20.85 10.36
C THR A 51 29.58 20.00 9.56
N LEU A 52 28.53 20.61 9.05
CA LEU A 52 27.47 19.95 8.30
C LEU A 52 27.65 20.05 6.78
N LEU A 53 28.33 21.13 6.33
CA LEU A 53 28.55 21.42 4.93
C LEU A 53 30.03 21.72 4.65
N THR A 54 30.57 21.15 3.57
CA THR A 54 31.90 21.46 3.08
C THR A 54 31.83 22.28 1.80
N ARG A 55 32.65 23.33 1.70
CA ARG A 55 32.76 24.16 0.50
C ARG A 55 33.94 23.66 -0.33
N ALA A 56 33.79 23.58 -1.64
CA ALA A 56 34.94 23.33 -2.51
C ALA A 56 35.98 24.42 -2.36
N ARG A 57 37.28 24.05 -2.22
CA ARG A 57 38.40 24.93 -1.95
C ARG A 57 38.65 26.00 -3.01
N ASN A 58 38.09 25.89 -4.22
CA ASN A 58 38.37 26.74 -5.38
C ASN A 58 37.23 27.68 -5.79
N GLY A 59 36.34 28.08 -4.89
CA GLY A 59 35.36 29.16 -5.14
C GLY A 59 34.24 28.88 -6.18
N ALA A 60 34.43 27.99 -7.11
CA ALA A 60 33.48 27.62 -8.18
C ALA A 60 32.81 26.23 -7.96
N GLY A 61 33.09 25.56 -6.85
CA GLY A 61 32.59 24.22 -6.59
C GLY A 61 31.27 24.19 -5.82
N ARG A 62 30.53 23.09 -6.04
CA ARG A 62 29.27 22.78 -5.34
C ARG A 62 29.52 22.55 -3.85
N THR A 63 28.68 23.10 -2.98
CA THR A 63 28.67 22.78 -1.56
C THR A 63 28.20 21.32 -1.39
N THR A 64 28.94 20.52 -0.61
CA THR A 64 28.61 19.12 -0.33
C THR A 64 28.26 18.95 1.14
N VAL A 65 27.49 17.92 1.44
CA VAL A 65 27.01 17.60 2.78
C VAL A 65 27.98 16.59 3.42
N THR A 66 28.34 16.80 4.70
CA THR A 66 29.14 15.82 5.48
C THR A 66 28.28 14.59 5.86
N ALA A 67 28.88 13.56 6.43
CA ALA A 67 28.13 12.40 6.92
C ALA A 67 27.14 12.78 8.03
N GLU A 68 27.57 13.63 8.98
CA GLU A 68 26.73 14.17 10.04
C GLU A 68 25.62 15.05 9.46
N GLY A 69 25.97 15.89 8.47
CA GLY A 69 25.00 16.71 7.74
C GLY A 69 23.96 15.89 7.01
N ALA A 70 24.33 14.79 6.37
CA ALA A 70 23.37 13.92 5.67
C ALA A 70 22.38 13.24 6.64
N ALA A 71 22.83 12.86 7.83
CA ALA A 71 21.94 12.31 8.88
C ALA A 71 20.97 13.40 9.36
N LEU A 72 21.45 14.59 9.64
CA LEU A 72 20.61 15.71 10.07
C LEU A 72 19.64 16.16 8.97
N GLN A 73 20.08 16.20 7.70
CA GLN A 73 19.24 16.57 6.57
C GLN A 73 17.99 15.71 6.49
N ARG A 74 18.14 14.37 6.53
CA ARG A 74 17.02 13.44 6.51
C ARG A 74 16.03 13.69 7.66
N ALA A 75 16.55 13.86 8.87
CA ALA A 75 15.71 14.13 10.05
C ALA A 75 14.95 15.46 9.94
N VAL A 76 15.62 16.51 9.47
CA VAL A 76 15.04 17.86 9.30
C VAL A 76 13.97 17.85 8.20
N GLU A 77 14.23 17.24 7.06
CA GLU A 77 13.25 17.11 5.97
C GLU A 77 11.99 16.35 6.42
N GLN A 78 12.15 15.27 7.16
CA GLN A 78 11.03 14.53 7.75
C GLN A 78 10.24 15.38 8.76
N ALA A 79 10.93 16.12 9.64
CA ALA A 79 10.27 17.00 10.61
C ALA A 79 9.48 18.11 9.93
N PHE A 80 10.05 18.77 8.91
CA PHE A 80 9.35 19.83 8.16
C PHE A 80 8.17 19.28 7.34
N ALA A 81 8.29 18.10 6.75
CA ALA A 81 7.16 17.44 6.09
C ALA A 81 6.00 17.18 7.07
N ARG A 82 6.29 16.72 8.30
CA ARG A 82 5.30 16.52 9.36
C ARG A 82 4.63 17.82 9.80
N LEU A 83 5.42 18.87 10.01
CA LEU A 83 4.90 20.19 10.36
C LEU A 83 4.04 20.77 9.23
N GLY A 84 4.48 20.64 7.97
CA GLY A 84 3.71 21.05 6.81
C GLY A 84 2.35 20.36 6.74
N ALA A 85 2.32 19.03 6.89
CA ALA A 85 1.09 18.26 6.92
C ALA A 85 0.15 18.69 8.05
N ALA A 86 0.68 18.95 9.25
CA ALA A 86 -0.11 19.45 10.37
C ALA A 86 -0.69 20.85 10.11
N CYS A 87 0.09 21.76 9.51
CA CYS A 87 -0.38 23.09 9.14
C CYS A 87 -1.46 23.03 8.05
N GLU A 88 -1.30 22.18 7.04
CA GLU A 88 -2.32 21.94 6.02
C GLU A 88 -3.62 21.38 6.64
N ALA A 89 -3.53 20.41 7.54
CA ALA A 89 -4.68 19.88 8.26
C ALA A 89 -5.44 20.94 9.06
N VAL A 90 -4.74 21.94 9.62
CA VAL A 90 -5.36 23.07 10.31
C VAL A 90 -6.03 24.04 9.32
N ARG A 91 -5.39 24.29 8.17
CA ARG A 91 -5.94 25.18 7.11
C ARG A 91 -7.15 24.55 6.41
N ASP A 92 -7.16 23.23 6.30
CA ASP A 92 -8.13 22.46 5.51
C ASP A 92 -9.45 22.20 6.27
N ARG A 93 -9.65 22.76 7.47
CA ARG A 93 -10.90 22.66 8.24
C ARG A 93 -12.17 23.08 7.46
N ARG A 94 -12.02 23.70 6.29
CA ARG A 94 -13.13 24.10 5.39
C ARG A 94 -13.23 23.24 4.13
N ARG A 95 -12.30 22.34 3.85
CA ARG A 95 -12.37 21.39 2.72
C ARG A 95 -12.96 20.07 3.20
N ARG A 96 -13.56 19.35 2.27
CA ARG A 96 -14.04 17.99 2.53
C ARG A 96 -12.84 17.17 3.02
N PRO A 97 -12.97 16.42 4.12
CA PRO A 97 -11.87 15.60 4.60
C PRO A 97 -11.49 14.59 3.52
N VAL A 98 -10.20 14.55 3.17
CA VAL A 98 -9.65 13.55 2.26
C VAL A 98 -9.08 12.43 3.11
N LEU A 99 -9.70 11.26 3.07
CA LEU A 99 -9.20 10.05 3.72
C LEU A 99 -8.23 9.34 2.81
N THR A 100 -7.00 9.22 3.24
CA THR A 100 -5.96 8.51 2.49
C THR A 100 -5.74 7.12 3.09
N ILE A 101 -6.02 6.10 2.28
CA ILE A 101 -5.82 4.70 2.65
C ILE A 101 -4.80 4.05 1.73
N SER A 102 -3.94 3.20 2.29
CA SER A 102 -3.01 2.39 1.49
C SER A 102 -3.32 0.91 1.57
N ALA A 103 -2.97 0.23 0.50
CA ALA A 103 -2.83 -1.21 0.44
C ALA A 103 -1.79 -1.57 -0.62
N SER A 104 -1.11 -2.69 -0.48
CA SER A 104 -0.11 -3.18 -1.45
C SER A 104 -0.67 -4.28 -2.33
N GLY A 105 -0.02 -4.49 -3.48
CA GLY A 105 -0.26 -5.62 -4.37
C GLY A 105 -1.72 -5.79 -4.79
N SER A 106 -2.12 -7.04 -4.95
CA SER A 106 -3.44 -7.40 -5.49
C SER A 106 -4.61 -7.12 -4.56
N ILE A 107 -4.38 -6.93 -3.25
CA ILE A 107 -5.46 -6.56 -2.32
C ILE A 107 -5.99 -5.15 -2.60
N SER A 108 -5.11 -4.24 -3.07
CA SER A 108 -5.52 -2.89 -3.43
C SER A 108 -6.57 -2.90 -4.55
N SER A 109 -6.34 -3.66 -5.61
CA SER A 109 -7.22 -3.71 -6.79
C SER A 109 -8.42 -4.64 -6.60
N LEU A 110 -8.21 -5.83 -6.04
CA LEU A 110 -9.25 -6.86 -5.99
C LEU A 110 -10.20 -6.70 -4.80
N TRP A 111 -9.72 -6.16 -3.68
CA TRP A 111 -10.53 -6.09 -2.47
C TRP A 111 -10.85 -4.66 -2.03
N LEU A 112 -9.84 -3.78 -1.95
CA LEU A 112 -10.01 -2.43 -1.39
C LEU A 112 -10.69 -1.47 -2.37
N ALA A 113 -10.27 -1.39 -3.63
CA ALA A 113 -10.75 -0.40 -4.57
C ALA A 113 -12.28 -0.43 -4.77
N PRO A 114 -12.94 -1.59 -5.01
CA PRO A 114 -14.39 -1.63 -5.16
C PRO A 114 -15.12 -1.22 -3.87
N ARG A 115 -14.58 -1.56 -2.70
CA ARG A 115 -15.18 -1.18 -1.40
C ARG A 115 -15.01 0.29 -1.08
N LEU A 116 -13.86 0.86 -1.44
CA LEU A 116 -13.60 2.29 -1.27
C LEU A 116 -14.52 3.13 -2.17
N ALA A 117 -14.74 2.69 -3.42
CA ALA A 117 -15.70 3.34 -4.31
C ALA A 117 -17.14 3.28 -3.76
N ALA A 118 -17.55 2.13 -3.24
CA ALA A 118 -18.86 1.97 -2.62
C ALA A 118 -19.00 2.84 -1.35
N PHE A 119 -17.98 2.91 -0.51
CA PHE A 119 -17.95 3.79 0.65
C PHE A 119 -18.07 5.27 0.26
N ALA A 120 -17.33 5.71 -0.74
CA ALA A 120 -17.39 7.09 -1.23
C ALA A 120 -18.78 7.46 -1.77
N ALA A 121 -19.48 6.53 -2.43
CA ALA A 121 -20.85 6.73 -2.87
C ALA A 121 -21.85 6.89 -1.70
N LEU A 122 -21.62 6.18 -0.59
CA LEU A 122 -22.43 6.29 0.63
C LEU A 122 -22.12 7.56 1.44
N HIS A 123 -20.93 8.14 1.25
CA HIS A 123 -20.42 9.29 2.01
C HIS A 123 -19.96 10.43 1.09
N PRO A 124 -20.85 11.09 0.32
CA PRO A 124 -20.49 12.09 -0.69
C PRO A 124 -19.86 13.35 -0.12
N SER A 125 -19.92 13.56 1.20
CA SER A 125 -19.24 14.65 1.89
C SER A 125 -17.75 14.39 2.15
N MET A 126 -17.28 13.16 1.97
CA MET A 126 -15.88 12.73 2.15
C MET A 126 -15.22 12.48 0.79
N GLN A 127 -13.94 12.79 0.70
CA GLN A 127 -13.11 12.35 -0.42
C GLN A 127 -12.24 11.19 0.05
N CYS A 128 -12.11 10.16 -0.79
CA CYS A 128 -11.24 9.02 -0.51
C CYS A 128 -10.13 8.96 -1.55
N GLN A 129 -8.92 8.75 -1.09
CA GLN A 129 -7.75 8.54 -1.93
C GLN A 129 -7.10 7.22 -1.56
N MET A 130 -6.83 6.38 -2.56
CA MET A 130 -6.06 5.15 -2.37
C MET A 130 -4.64 5.36 -2.87
N ARG A 131 -3.66 4.88 -2.10
CA ARG A 131 -2.25 4.83 -2.49
C ARG A 131 -1.77 3.39 -2.48
N SER A 132 -1.00 3.00 -3.49
CA SER A 132 -0.29 1.71 -3.46
C SER A 132 1.06 1.93 -2.83
N ILE A 133 1.36 1.20 -1.76
CA ILE A 133 2.63 1.25 -1.05
C ILE A 133 3.08 -0.19 -0.86
N GLU A 134 4.26 -0.52 -1.39
CA GLU A 134 4.82 -1.88 -1.34
C GLU A 134 5.50 -2.19 0.00
N ASP A 135 5.77 -1.18 0.82
CA ASP A 135 6.35 -1.35 2.14
C ASP A 135 5.36 -2.07 3.07
N GLU A 136 5.79 -3.17 3.66
CA GLU A 136 4.99 -3.93 4.64
C GLU A 136 4.79 -3.16 5.95
N GLU A 137 5.65 -2.18 6.24
CA GLU A 137 5.64 -1.34 7.43
C GLU A 137 5.77 0.15 7.09
N PRO A 138 4.80 0.74 6.37
CA PRO A 138 4.90 2.12 5.91
C PRO A 138 4.95 3.10 7.09
N ASP A 139 5.79 4.13 6.99
CA ASP A 139 5.69 5.30 7.87
C ASP A 139 4.43 6.08 7.51
N MET A 140 3.32 5.73 8.14
CA MET A 140 2.00 6.28 7.84
C MET A 140 1.95 7.81 8.01
N LEU A 141 2.77 8.37 8.89
CA LEU A 141 2.83 9.81 9.10
C LEU A 141 3.58 10.52 7.97
N ARG A 142 4.72 9.96 7.58
CA ARG A 142 5.53 10.46 6.46
C ARG A 142 4.78 10.36 5.14
N GLU A 143 4.09 9.24 4.93
CA GLU A 143 3.34 8.96 3.70
C GLU A 143 1.96 9.66 3.67
N GLY A 144 1.56 10.31 4.77
CA GLY A 144 0.26 11.00 4.85
C GLY A 144 -0.93 10.05 4.79
N LEU A 145 -0.80 8.84 5.34
CA LEU A 145 -1.85 7.84 5.36
C LEU A 145 -2.69 7.99 6.64
N ASP A 146 -3.99 7.84 6.52
CA ASP A 146 -4.91 7.79 7.68
C ASP A 146 -5.21 6.35 8.09
N LEU A 147 -5.27 5.46 7.09
CA LEU A 147 -5.45 4.01 7.25
C LEU A 147 -4.47 3.26 6.36
N ALA A 148 -4.14 2.05 6.77
CA ALA A 148 -3.42 1.09 5.91
C ALA A 148 -4.05 -0.30 6.04
N VAL A 149 -4.23 -0.98 4.92
CA VAL A 149 -4.50 -2.41 4.88
C VAL A 149 -3.15 -3.12 4.66
N LEU A 150 -2.69 -3.78 5.68
CA LEU A 150 -1.36 -4.40 5.73
C LEU A 150 -1.47 -5.91 5.74
N ARG A 151 -0.52 -6.55 5.06
CA ARG A 151 -0.29 -7.98 5.18
C ARG A 151 0.70 -8.21 6.32
N VAL A 152 0.29 -8.95 7.32
CA VAL A 152 1.13 -9.34 8.46
C VAL A 152 1.24 -10.86 8.52
N ARG A 153 2.36 -11.36 9.04
CA ARG A 153 2.48 -12.79 9.29
C ARG A 153 1.40 -13.21 10.29
N ARG A 154 0.78 -14.37 10.07
CA ARG A 154 -0.27 -14.87 10.96
C ARG A 154 0.22 -14.93 12.42
N GLY A 155 -0.59 -14.34 13.32
CA GLY A 155 -0.27 -14.28 14.74
C GLY A 155 0.70 -13.18 15.17
N THR A 156 1.10 -12.25 14.27
CA THR A 156 2.03 -11.14 14.59
C THR A 156 1.37 -9.77 14.52
N MET A 157 0.07 -9.69 14.79
CA MET A 157 -0.65 -8.41 14.86
C MET A 157 -0.08 -7.53 15.97
N ARG A 158 0.00 -6.22 15.72
CA ARG A 158 0.41 -5.22 16.70
C ARG A 158 -0.78 -4.70 17.50
N ASP A 159 -0.49 -4.10 18.65
CA ASP A 159 -1.50 -3.36 19.39
C ASP A 159 -2.13 -2.27 18.52
N GLY A 160 -3.46 -2.23 18.49
CA GLY A 160 -4.23 -1.29 17.65
C GLY A 160 -4.53 -1.80 16.24
N ASP A 161 -3.92 -2.88 15.76
CA ASP A 161 -4.32 -3.55 14.52
C ASP A 161 -5.67 -4.25 14.71
N ARG A 162 -6.50 -4.20 13.69
CA ARG A 162 -7.75 -4.95 13.66
C ARG A 162 -7.74 -5.95 12.50
N LEU A 163 -7.98 -7.21 12.82
CA LEU A 163 -8.04 -8.27 11.81
C LEU A 163 -9.14 -7.96 10.80
N LEU A 164 -8.78 -7.92 9.53
CA LEU A 164 -9.69 -7.77 8.42
C LEU A 164 -10.15 -9.15 7.94
N PHE A 165 -9.21 -9.99 7.54
CA PHE A 165 -9.44 -11.40 7.21
C PHE A 165 -8.11 -12.16 7.17
N SER A 166 -8.24 -13.51 7.22
CA SER A 166 -7.15 -14.43 6.91
C SER A 166 -7.41 -15.07 5.56
N GLU A 167 -6.37 -15.32 4.79
CA GLU A 167 -6.51 -15.96 3.48
C GLU A 167 -6.66 -17.49 3.61
N THR A 168 -7.40 -18.04 2.66
CA THR A 168 -7.33 -19.46 2.31
C THR A 168 -7.00 -19.60 0.84
N VAL A 169 -6.26 -20.66 0.50
CA VAL A 169 -5.74 -20.89 -0.85
C VAL A 169 -6.27 -22.21 -1.36
N PHE A 170 -6.67 -22.28 -2.62
CA PHE A 170 -7.10 -23.47 -3.33
C PHE A 170 -7.01 -23.29 -4.86
N PRO A 171 -6.87 -24.37 -5.65
CA PRO A 171 -6.85 -24.28 -7.10
C PRO A 171 -8.18 -23.82 -7.69
N VAL A 172 -8.10 -22.92 -8.70
CA VAL A 172 -9.24 -22.38 -9.44
C VAL A 172 -8.93 -22.30 -10.92
N CYS A 173 -9.96 -22.41 -11.75
CA CYS A 173 -9.85 -22.17 -13.18
C CYS A 173 -11.14 -21.54 -13.74
N SER A 174 -11.09 -21.09 -15.01
CA SER A 174 -12.29 -20.74 -15.75
C SER A 174 -13.16 -21.99 -15.97
N PRO A 175 -14.51 -21.86 -15.93
CA PRO A 175 -15.42 -22.97 -16.30
C PRO A 175 -15.15 -23.55 -17.71
N SER A 176 -14.53 -22.78 -18.59
CA SER A 176 -14.16 -23.26 -19.95
C SER A 176 -13.05 -24.32 -19.94
N LEU A 177 -12.29 -24.43 -18.84
CA LEU A 177 -11.22 -25.42 -18.64
C LEU A 177 -11.69 -26.66 -17.87
N LEU A 178 -12.98 -27.00 -17.91
CA LEU A 178 -13.58 -28.05 -17.11
C LEU A 178 -12.68 -29.29 -17.00
N LEU A 179 -12.00 -29.37 -15.87
CA LEU A 179 -11.34 -30.59 -15.40
C LEU A 179 -12.41 -31.47 -14.76
N ALA A 180 -12.35 -32.76 -15.03
CA ALA A 180 -13.26 -33.74 -14.40
C ALA A 180 -13.04 -33.88 -12.87
N GLY A 181 -12.24 -32.98 -12.26
CA GLY A 181 -11.88 -33.00 -10.85
C GLY A 181 -10.79 -34.01 -10.50
N ASN A 182 -10.14 -34.59 -11.54
CA ASN A 182 -9.06 -35.55 -11.32
C ASN A 182 -7.70 -34.81 -11.22
N PRO A 183 -6.97 -34.95 -10.09
CA PRO A 183 -5.63 -34.36 -9.94
C PRO A 183 -4.63 -34.75 -11.02
N GLU A 184 -4.74 -35.94 -11.61
CA GLU A 184 -3.85 -36.43 -12.67
C GLU A 184 -3.95 -35.60 -13.97
N GLU A 185 -4.98 -34.78 -14.12
CA GLU A 185 -5.14 -33.90 -15.28
C GLU A 185 -4.36 -32.58 -15.12
N LEU A 186 -4.02 -32.16 -13.89
CA LEU A 186 -3.32 -30.92 -13.62
C LEU A 186 -2.04 -30.73 -14.44
N PRO A 187 -1.15 -31.74 -14.61
CA PRO A 187 0.07 -31.59 -15.38
C PRO A 187 -0.16 -31.32 -16.87
N ARG A 188 -1.36 -31.56 -17.39
CA ARG A 188 -1.73 -31.31 -18.78
C ARG A 188 -2.11 -29.85 -19.05
N HIS A 189 -2.29 -29.06 -18.00
CA HIS A 189 -2.68 -27.66 -18.08
C HIS A 189 -1.54 -26.74 -17.66
N THR A 190 -1.59 -25.50 -18.14
CA THR A 190 -0.67 -24.45 -17.70
C THR A 190 -1.03 -24.06 -16.26
N LEU A 191 -0.06 -24.11 -15.36
CA LEU A 191 -0.18 -23.67 -13.98
C LEU A 191 0.28 -22.20 -13.90
N LEU A 192 -0.58 -21.35 -13.35
CA LEU A 192 -0.35 -19.89 -13.25
C LEU A 192 0.15 -19.61 -11.83
N GLN A 193 1.40 -19.19 -11.73
CA GLN A 193 2.10 -18.98 -10.46
C GLN A 193 2.28 -17.49 -10.18
N GLU A 194 1.81 -17.02 -9.01
CA GLU A 194 2.24 -15.71 -8.49
C GLU A 194 3.69 -15.81 -8.01
N ASP A 195 4.51 -14.81 -8.31
CA ASP A 195 5.85 -14.70 -7.77
C ASP A 195 5.76 -14.19 -6.32
N HIS A 196 6.22 -14.99 -5.37
CA HIS A 196 6.10 -14.68 -3.94
C HIS A 196 7.31 -15.19 -3.17
N VAL A 197 7.58 -14.56 -2.02
CA VAL A 197 8.63 -14.99 -1.10
C VAL A 197 8.01 -15.81 0.03
N ALA A 198 8.52 -17.03 0.25
CA ALA A 198 8.26 -17.86 1.43
C ALA A 198 6.78 -18.08 1.83
N SER A 199 5.92 -18.40 0.85
CA SER A 199 4.51 -18.75 1.10
C SER A 199 4.18 -20.11 0.45
N PRO A 200 4.52 -21.23 1.09
CA PRO A 200 4.38 -22.57 0.51
C PRO A 200 2.96 -22.88 0.00
N GLU A 201 1.94 -22.38 0.69
CA GLU A 201 0.54 -22.55 0.31
C GLU A 201 0.17 -21.89 -1.04
N LYS A 202 1.03 -21.01 -1.54
CA LYS A 202 0.89 -20.32 -2.84
C LYS A 202 1.81 -20.90 -3.90
N ASP A 203 2.51 -21.99 -3.61
CA ASP A 203 3.43 -22.64 -4.54
C ASP A 203 2.82 -23.90 -5.14
N TRP A 204 2.90 -24.03 -6.45
CA TRP A 204 2.38 -25.20 -7.14
C TRP A 204 3.11 -26.50 -6.76
N SER A 205 4.38 -26.45 -6.37
CA SER A 205 5.08 -27.65 -5.88
C SER A 205 4.36 -28.27 -4.68
N THR A 206 3.98 -27.44 -3.69
CA THR A 206 3.21 -27.87 -2.52
C THR A 206 1.85 -28.49 -2.90
N TRP A 207 1.19 -27.91 -3.89
CA TRP A 207 -0.12 -28.41 -4.34
C TRP A 207 -0.02 -29.69 -5.15
N LEU A 208 0.97 -29.85 -6.00
CA LEU A 208 1.23 -31.07 -6.76
C LEU A 208 1.54 -32.23 -5.82
N ASP A 209 2.35 -32.00 -4.77
CA ASP A 209 2.62 -33.00 -3.74
C ASP A 209 1.36 -33.35 -2.95
N LEU A 210 0.59 -32.34 -2.50
CA LEU A 210 -0.67 -32.53 -1.75
C LEU A 210 -1.73 -33.33 -2.54
N LEU A 211 -1.75 -33.15 -3.86
CA LEU A 211 -2.70 -33.79 -4.76
C LEU A 211 -2.19 -35.13 -5.33
N GLY A 212 -0.94 -35.52 -4.99
CA GLY A 212 -0.38 -36.81 -5.41
C GLY A 212 -0.01 -36.88 -6.91
N CYS A 213 0.27 -35.72 -7.55
CA CYS A 213 0.60 -35.69 -8.97
C CYS A 213 1.99 -36.26 -9.30
N GLY A 214 2.78 -36.65 -8.30
CA GLY A 214 4.12 -37.22 -8.45
C GLY A 214 5.21 -36.15 -8.66
N ALA A 215 6.40 -36.39 -8.08
CA ALA A 215 7.53 -35.44 -8.15
C ALA A 215 8.09 -35.27 -9.58
N ASP A 216 7.84 -36.22 -10.48
CA ASP A 216 8.34 -36.20 -11.86
C ASP A 216 7.31 -35.65 -12.87
N ALA A 217 6.18 -35.10 -12.40
CA ALA A 217 5.16 -34.56 -13.29
C ALA A 217 5.72 -33.37 -14.09
N LYS A 218 5.77 -33.52 -15.41
CA LYS A 218 6.16 -32.43 -16.30
C LYS A 218 5.03 -31.42 -16.39
N VAL A 219 5.17 -30.30 -15.68
CA VAL A 219 4.19 -29.22 -15.65
C VAL A 219 4.72 -27.99 -16.40
N THR A 220 3.81 -27.30 -17.08
CA THR A 220 4.10 -25.96 -17.64
C THR A 220 3.69 -24.91 -16.62
N ILE A 221 4.65 -24.09 -16.14
CA ILE A 221 4.38 -23.01 -15.19
C ILE A 221 4.63 -21.67 -15.85
N VAL A 222 3.64 -20.77 -15.81
CA VAL A 222 3.80 -19.36 -16.18
C VAL A 222 3.80 -18.52 -14.89
N ARG A 223 4.86 -17.70 -14.71
CA ARG A 223 5.03 -16.87 -13.53
C ARG A 223 4.56 -15.44 -13.77
N PHE A 224 3.87 -14.88 -12.80
CA PHE A 224 3.35 -13.52 -12.81
C PHE A 224 3.88 -12.77 -11.59
N TYR A 225 4.24 -11.51 -11.78
CA TYR A 225 4.71 -10.66 -10.68
C TYR A 225 3.60 -10.37 -9.64
N THR A 226 2.32 -10.36 -10.05
CA THR A 226 1.19 -10.08 -9.15
C THR A 226 0.13 -11.16 -9.24
N PHE A 227 -0.56 -11.42 -8.13
CA PHE A 227 -1.71 -12.32 -8.10
C PHE A 227 -2.85 -11.86 -9.03
N SER A 228 -3.09 -10.57 -9.14
CA SER A 228 -4.14 -10.03 -10.01
C SER A 228 -3.90 -10.36 -11.48
N ALA A 229 -2.64 -10.40 -11.94
CA ALA A 229 -2.29 -10.80 -13.29
C ALA A 229 -2.50 -12.32 -13.51
N ALA A 230 -2.06 -13.16 -12.55
CA ALA A 230 -2.31 -14.60 -12.60
C ALA A 230 -3.83 -14.91 -12.59
N LEU A 231 -4.61 -14.18 -11.78
CA LEU A 231 -6.05 -14.32 -11.70
C LEU A 231 -6.74 -13.93 -13.02
N ALA A 232 -6.32 -12.82 -13.65
CA ALA A 232 -6.84 -12.39 -14.94
C ALA A 232 -6.58 -13.44 -16.03
N ALA A 233 -5.41 -14.06 -16.05
CA ALA A 233 -5.08 -15.15 -16.97
C ALA A 233 -5.96 -16.39 -16.70
N ALA A 234 -6.23 -16.74 -15.43
CA ALA A 234 -7.12 -17.83 -15.09
C ALA A 234 -8.57 -17.60 -15.54
N ILE A 235 -9.08 -16.37 -15.34
CA ILE A 235 -10.43 -15.96 -15.79
C ILE A 235 -10.54 -16.05 -17.33
N ALA A 236 -9.47 -15.69 -18.03
CA ALA A 236 -9.40 -15.79 -19.49
C ALA A 236 -9.26 -17.25 -20.00
N GLY A 237 -9.18 -18.24 -19.11
CA GLY A 237 -9.05 -19.64 -19.50
C GLY A 237 -7.64 -20.06 -19.90
N ALA A 238 -6.60 -19.25 -19.57
CA ALA A 238 -5.23 -19.56 -19.94
C ALA A 238 -4.56 -20.64 -19.09
N GLY A 239 -5.19 -21.04 -17.98
CA GLY A 239 -4.64 -22.07 -17.08
C GLY A 239 -5.32 -22.10 -15.73
N ILE A 240 -4.67 -22.79 -14.80
CA ILE A 240 -5.14 -23.02 -13.44
C ILE A 240 -4.32 -22.14 -12.49
N ALA A 241 -4.98 -21.35 -11.63
CA ALA A 241 -4.33 -20.50 -10.63
C ALA A 241 -4.58 -21.02 -9.21
N LEU A 242 -3.74 -20.62 -8.27
CA LEU A 242 -4.01 -20.78 -6.84
C LEU A 242 -4.84 -19.58 -6.37
N GLY A 243 -6.15 -19.78 -6.25
CA GLY A 243 -7.09 -18.77 -5.81
C GLY A 243 -6.89 -18.39 -4.34
N ARG A 244 -7.01 -17.12 -4.03
CA ARG A 244 -6.83 -16.58 -2.66
C ARG A 244 -8.14 -15.98 -2.18
N GLN A 245 -8.85 -16.70 -1.34
CA GLN A 245 -10.10 -16.22 -0.73
C GLN A 245 -9.79 -15.34 0.49
N PRO A 246 -10.45 -14.16 0.69
CA PRO A 246 -11.66 -13.68 0.02
C PRO A 246 -11.43 -12.79 -1.21
N LEU A 247 -10.21 -12.68 -1.75
CA LEU A 247 -9.91 -11.80 -2.89
C LEU A 247 -10.67 -12.22 -4.17
N ILE A 248 -10.94 -13.51 -4.31
CA ILE A 248 -11.59 -14.09 -5.49
C ILE A 248 -13.10 -14.34 -5.32
N ASP A 249 -13.68 -14.01 -4.17
CA ASP A 249 -15.12 -14.24 -3.91
C ASP A 249 -16.03 -13.64 -4.99
N PRO A 250 -15.77 -12.43 -5.52
CA PRO A 250 -16.57 -11.86 -6.61
C PRO A 250 -16.52 -12.70 -7.89
N GLU A 251 -15.36 -13.31 -8.19
CA GLU A 251 -15.16 -14.11 -9.39
C GLU A 251 -15.86 -15.47 -9.28
N LEU A 252 -15.82 -16.07 -8.09
CA LEU A 252 -16.54 -17.31 -7.77
C LEU A 252 -18.06 -17.06 -7.79
N ALA A 253 -18.53 -15.99 -7.15
CA ALA A 253 -19.95 -15.64 -7.10
C ALA A 253 -20.52 -15.30 -8.49
N ALA A 254 -19.70 -14.72 -9.38
CA ALA A 254 -20.07 -14.45 -10.76
C ALA A 254 -19.92 -15.66 -11.71
N GLY A 255 -19.44 -16.78 -11.23
CA GLY A 255 -19.21 -17.98 -12.03
C GLY A 255 -18.10 -17.83 -13.09
N ARG A 256 -17.24 -16.81 -12.97
CA ARG A 256 -16.08 -16.64 -13.87
C ARG A 256 -14.92 -17.57 -13.51
N LEU A 257 -14.89 -18.00 -12.25
CA LEU A 257 -13.98 -19.04 -11.76
C LEU A 257 -14.77 -20.12 -11.07
N VAL A 258 -14.25 -21.33 -11.14
CA VAL A 258 -14.71 -22.48 -10.38
C VAL A 258 -13.58 -23.00 -9.50
N ARG A 259 -13.93 -23.46 -8.31
CA ARG A 259 -12.99 -24.10 -7.41
C ARG A 259 -12.77 -25.54 -7.85
N LEU A 260 -11.51 -25.91 -7.98
CA LEU A 260 -11.09 -27.29 -8.16
C LEU A 260 -10.82 -27.93 -6.78
N PHE A 261 -11.06 -29.24 -6.66
CA PHE A 261 -10.79 -30.01 -5.45
C PHE A 261 -11.42 -29.40 -4.20
N PRO A 262 -12.77 -29.41 -4.06
CA PRO A 262 -13.49 -28.70 -2.99
C PRO A 262 -13.01 -29.04 -1.58
N ASP A 263 -12.55 -30.30 -1.38
CA ASP A 263 -12.10 -30.81 -0.08
C ASP A 263 -10.64 -30.43 0.24
N ARG A 264 -9.95 -29.75 -0.66
CA ARG A 264 -8.56 -29.34 -0.50
C ARG A 264 -8.46 -27.83 -0.34
N THR A 265 -7.94 -27.39 0.80
CA THR A 265 -7.73 -25.96 1.13
C THR A 265 -6.52 -25.86 2.02
N LEU A 266 -5.67 -24.90 1.75
CA LEU A 266 -4.57 -24.53 2.63
C LEU A 266 -4.86 -23.17 3.28
N ALA A 267 -4.55 -23.07 4.55
CA ALA A 267 -4.59 -21.79 5.25
C ALA A 267 -3.43 -20.92 4.78
N GLY A 268 -3.68 -19.63 4.50
CA GLY A 268 -2.63 -18.67 4.19
C GLY A 268 -1.72 -18.42 5.38
N SER A 269 -0.45 -18.15 5.11
CA SER A 269 0.57 -17.81 6.11
C SER A 269 0.45 -16.39 6.67
N SER A 270 -0.42 -15.58 6.08
CA SER A 270 -0.59 -14.17 6.42
C SER A 270 -2.03 -13.84 6.78
N ASP A 271 -2.15 -12.83 7.66
CA ASP A 271 -3.41 -12.15 7.96
C ASP A 271 -3.39 -10.75 7.33
N PHE A 272 -4.56 -10.24 6.98
CA PHE A 272 -4.73 -8.85 6.58
C PHE A 272 -5.36 -8.07 7.71
N VAL A 273 -4.77 -6.93 8.02
CA VAL A 273 -5.19 -6.08 9.13
C VAL A 273 -5.45 -4.65 8.65
N ILE A 274 -6.34 -3.96 9.35
CA ILE A 274 -6.46 -2.52 9.26
C ILE A 274 -5.66 -1.90 10.39
N ARG A 275 -4.77 -0.98 10.03
CA ARG A 275 -4.00 -0.13 10.95
C ARG A 275 -4.39 1.31 10.76
N ARG A 276 -4.70 1.99 11.86
CA ARG A 276 -4.92 3.44 11.89
C ARG A 276 -3.60 4.16 12.13
N ARG A 277 -3.44 5.34 11.53
CA ARG A 277 -2.30 6.21 11.86
C ARG A 277 -2.34 6.59 13.33
N PRO A 278 -1.20 6.56 14.05
CA PRO A 278 -1.12 7.05 15.44
C PRO A 278 -1.67 8.48 15.56
N GLY A 279 -2.52 8.71 16.56
CA GLY A 279 -3.20 9.98 16.79
C GLY A 279 -4.56 10.12 16.09
N MET A 280 -4.96 9.15 15.24
CA MET A 280 -6.26 9.12 14.54
C MET A 280 -7.27 8.16 15.18
N GLU A 281 -7.02 7.65 16.37
CA GLU A 281 -7.87 6.65 17.04
C GLU A 281 -9.30 7.17 17.30
N ARG A 282 -9.43 8.48 17.51
CA ARG A 282 -10.71 9.16 17.77
C ARG A 282 -11.27 9.92 16.57
N ASP A 283 -10.57 9.90 15.42
CA ASP A 283 -11.10 10.56 14.23
C ASP A 283 -12.35 9.83 13.74
N ARG A 284 -13.44 10.57 13.62
CA ARG A 284 -14.75 10.01 13.24
C ARG A 284 -14.74 9.44 11.82
N HIS A 285 -14.12 10.13 10.88
CA HIS A 285 -14.15 9.75 9.47
C HIS A 285 -13.26 8.53 9.22
N VAL A 286 -12.06 8.51 9.83
CA VAL A 286 -11.18 7.34 9.83
C VAL A 286 -11.87 6.15 10.49
N GLY A 287 -12.56 6.37 11.60
CA GLY A 287 -13.38 5.36 12.27
C GLY A 287 -14.47 4.79 11.36
N GLN A 288 -15.25 5.65 10.69
CA GLN A 288 -16.32 5.22 9.78
C GLN A 288 -15.81 4.35 8.63
N LEU A 289 -14.70 4.74 7.98
CA LEU A 289 -14.10 3.93 6.91
C LEU A 289 -13.58 2.59 7.45
N ALA A 290 -12.89 2.59 8.60
CA ALA A 290 -12.39 1.36 9.20
C ALA A 290 -13.52 0.38 9.53
N GLU A 291 -14.60 0.82 10.17
CA GLU A 291 -15.76 -0.03 10.51
C GLU A 291 -16.49 -0.54 9.26
N TYR A 292 -16.62 0.30 8.23
CA TYR A 292 -17.20 -0.13 6.96
C TYR A 292 -16.39 -1.26 6.31
N LEU A 293 -15.06 -1.13 6.28
CA LEU A 293 -14.18 -2.16 5.70
C LEU A 293 -14.22 -3.46 6.51
N LEU A 294 -14.22 -3.38 7.83
CA LEU A 294 -14.33 -4.55 8.72
C LEU A 294 -15.69 -5.25 8.58
N GLY A 295 -16.77 -4.48 8.49
CA GLY A 295 -18.10 -5.01 8.21
C GLY A 295 -18.19 -5.72 6.87
N SER A 296 -17.54 -5.16 5.85
CA SER A 296 -17.49 -5.75 4.50
C SER A 296 -16.68 -7.04 4.44
N ALA A 297 -15.66 -7.19 5.29
CA ALA A 297 -14.86 -8.41 5.39
C ALA A 297 -15.60 -9.55 6.10
N SER A 298 -16.47 -9.21 7.07
CA SER A 298 -17.26 -10.21 7.84
C SER A 298 -18.52 -10.70 7.12
N GLY A 299 -18.73 -10.34 5.86
CA GLY A 299 -19.95 -10.70 5.12
C GLY A 299 -21.22 -9.91 5.53
N ARG A 300 -21.14 -9.07 6.57
CA ARG A 300 -22.26 -8.23 7.03
C ARG A 300 -22.56 -7.06 6.12
N GLY A 301 -21.63 -6.70 5.22
CA GLY A 301 -21.77 -5.57 4.28
C GLY A 301 -22.24 -5.92 2.88
N ALA A 302 -22.39 -7.20 2.53
CA ALA A 302 -22.75 -7.63 1.17
C ALA A 302 -24.18 -7.23 0.74
N ALA A 303 -25.05 -6.88 1.69
CA ALA A 303 -26.41 -6.43 1.40
C ALA A 303 -26.50 -4.97 0.88
N ALA A 304 -25.45 -4.14 1.10
CA ALA A 304 -25.47 -2.71 0.74
C ALA A 304 -24.82 -2.37 -0.62
N ALA A 305 -24.18 -3.32 -1.29
CA ALA A 305 -23.38 -3.07 -2.49
C ALA A 305 -24.05 -3.50 -3.81
N LYS A 306 -25.36 -3.65 -3.85
CA LYS A 306 -26.06 -3.71 -5.15
C LYS A 306 -26.20 -2.29 -5.70
N LEU A 307 -25.22 -1.84 -6.48
CA LEU A 307 -25.38 -0.69 -7.35
C LEU A 307 -26.54 -0.98 -8.33
N PRO A 308 -27.51 -0.06 -8.51
CA PRO A 308 -28.50 -0.21 -9.55
C PRO A 308 -27.79 -0.16 -10.90
N VAL A 309 -27.87 -1.24 -11.65
CA VAL A 309 -27.47 -1.27 -13.06
C VAL A 309 -28.42 -0.31 -13.77
N GLY A 310 -27.90 0.86 -14.17
CA GLY A 310 -28.63 1.84 -14.93
C GLY A 310 -29.14 1.20 -16.23
N SER A 311 -30.45 1.07 -16.36
CA SER A 311 -31.11 0.69 -17.61
C SER A 311 -30.90 1.80 -18.61
N HIS A 312 -29.96 1.67 -19.51
CA HIS A 312 -29.89 2.45 -20.73
C HIS A 312 -31.11 2.04 -21.60
N ARG A 313 -32.12 2.86 -21.60
CA ARG A 313 -33.13 2.85 -22.67
C ARG A 313 -32.49 3.49 -23.91
N PRO A 314 -32.48 2.83 -25.07
CA PRO A 314 -32.14 3.52 -26.31
C PRO A 314 -33.28 4.56 -26.61
N ALA A 315 -32.87 5.78 -26.92
CA ALA A 315 -33.78 6.79 -27.46
C ALA A 315 -34.32 6.27 -28.79
N ALA A 316 -35.63 6.22 -28.92
CA ALA A 316 -36.27 6.02 -30.20
C ALA A 316 -36.14 7.33 -30.97
N ASP A 317 -35.55 7.29 -32.16
CA ASP A 317 -35.62 8.34 -33.17
C ASP A 317 -37.06 8.40 -33.71
N ASP A 318 -37.65 9.58 -33.66
CA ASP A 318 -38.70 10.08 -34.54
C ASP A 318 -38.16 11.25 -35.34
#